data_3c40a9159b16b2fa9fd61b97b1199d1c
#
_entry.id   3c40a9159b16b2fa9fd61b97b1199d1c
#
_cell.length_a   1.000
_cell.length_b   1.000
_cell.length_c   1.000
_cell.angle_alpha   90.00
_cell.angle_beta   90.00
_cell.angle_gamma   90.00
#
_symmetry.space_group_name_H-M   'P 1'
#
loop_
_entity.id
_entity.type
_entity.pdbx_description
1 polymer ?
#
loop_
_entity_poly.entity_id
_entity_poly.type
_entity_poly.pdbx_seq_one_letter_code
_entity_poly.pdbx_strand_id
1 'polypeptide(L)'
;MFALNQELLAQSANPVRPAVMSFSVDIAKLKSSLLSPFFAQMEEAPVRSGPQAIIASAKSLSGSFSLPASAQDLMTMGPQEDLPFDFMVQVNFPDSATMSKIWGSITADFEPTVVDGMDGFRLASGETPNMLFTQLDDVSMAIGTPAYIKQAGKSGNSKGVNDLMASLPEHSVKLAIDLSNSTDLLDEVNDMLGGQLPPEAAPFFEVAMKVESLKFSFDMEAEKMLVLGVRGRDEESTKEIFQTVDGLLNMAKFAAGAQLAQLKKDSPKTAEVASKLLTALKPKNEGNEMTMEVTRPEGMDEMLKESIESARKSAEQVTQLNRLRQAVLSIHNYHDSYGSFPFGPSEQKISNDLSWRVRVLPFLEESDLFNEIQTQEGFNSAANQKFAEQMPEIFGSGSNKLSDLAHIALEQPIKQFQDITDGTSNTIMLVQYKPGLDWMDPQGLTVDKAVELFTNLADGESLLVAYFDGSVRKLSKPEMTPEEFRSALLPRDGK
;
A
#
# COMPACT_ATOMS: atom_id res chain seq x y z
N MET A 1 7.36 -17.97 -55.05
CA MET A 1 7.95 -17.23 -53.91
C MET A 1 6.92 -16.84 -52.84
N PHE A 2 5.66 -16.63 -53.15
CA PHE A 2 4.61 -16.34 -52.15
C PHE A 2 4.08 -17.55 -51.37
N ALA A 3 4.18 -18.78 -51.94
CA ALA A 3 3.71 -19.99 -51.27
C ALA A 3 4.70 -20.52 -50.20
N LEU A 4 6.00 -20.27 -50.36
CA LEU A 4 7.03 -20.68 -49.36
C LEU A 4 7.00 -19.86 -48.08
N ASN A 5 6.48 -18.63 -48.12
CA ASN A 5 6.36 -17.79 -46.92
C ASN A 5 5.16 -18.15 -46.02
N GLN A 6 4.12 -18.78 -46.57
CA GLN A 6 2.97 -19.22 -45.75
C GLN A 6 3.23 -20.51 -44.98
N GLU A 7 4.06 -21.42 -45.52
CA GLU A 7 4.46 -22.64 -44.81
C GLU A 7 5.51 -22.36 -43.68
N LEU A 8 6.41 -21.38 -43.89
CA LEU A 8 7.33 -20.94 -42.81
C LEU A 8 6.63 -20.17 -41.68
N LEU A 9 5.55 -19.43 -42.00
CA LEU A 9 4.73 -18.74 -40.98
C LEU A 9 3.81 -19.71 -40.21
N ALA A 10 3.47 -20.86 -40.80
CA ALA A 10 2.66 -21.90 -40.15
C ALA A 10 3.48 -22.80 -39.20
N GLN A 11 4.83 -22.80 -39.32
CA GLN A 11 5.71 -23.63 -38.51
C GLN A 11 6.23 -22.96 -37.24
N SER A 12 5.92 -21.66 -36.98
CA SER A 12 6.39 -20.94 -35.81
C SER A 12 5.34 -20.73 -34.69
N ALA A 13 4.13 -21.24 -34.87
CA ALA A 13 3.18 -21.21 -33.75
C ALA A 13 3.39 -22.43 -32.86
N ASN A 14 4.18 -22.29 -31.81
CA ASN A 14 4.17 -23.25 -30.72
C ASN A 14 2.71 -23.44 -30.27
N PRO A 15 2.23 -24.68 -30.11
CA PRO A 15 0.86 -24.91 -29.67
C PRO A 15 0.70 -24.28 -28.28
N VAL A 16 -0.30 -23.40 -28.16
CA VAL A 16 -0.61 -22.77 -26.88
C VAL A 16 -0.99 -23.84 -25.86
N ARG A 17 -0.31 -23.87 -24.75
CA ARG A 17 -0.50 -24.88 -23.69
C ARG A 17 -1.72 -24.53 -22.85
N PRO A 18 -2.47 -25.52 -22.38
CA PRO A 18 -3.58 -25.26 -21.46
C PRO A 18 -3.04 -24.67 -20.14
N ALA A 19 -3.80 -23.76 -19.54
CA ALA A 19 -3.46 -23.25 -18.22
C ALA A 19 -3.53 -24.35 -17.18
N VAL A 20 -2.51 -24.39 -16.34
CA VAL A 20 -2.45 -25.24 -15.14
C VAL A 20 -2.81 -24.47 -13.88
N MET A 21 -2.85 -23.14 -13.95
CA MET A 21 -3.22 -22.27 -12.84
C MET A 21 -4.22 -21.23 -13.30
N SER A 22 -5.23 -20.96 -12.48
CA SER A 22 -6.16 -19.85 -12.68
C SER A 22 -6.49 -19.20 -11.34
N PHE A 23 -6.66 -17.89 -11.36
CA PHE A 23 -7.11 -17.12 -10.19
C PHE A 23 -8.19 -16.10 -10.57
N SER A 24 -8.97 -15.70 -9.58
CA SER A 24 -9.89 -14.58 -9.69
C SER A 24 -9.97 -13.80 -8.39
N VAL A 25 -10.05 -12.48 -8.49
CA VAL A 25 -10.18 -11.55 -7.36
C VAL A 25 -11.31 -10.57 -7.66
N ASP A 26 -12.35 -10.58 -6.86
CA ASP A 26 -13.45 -9.60 -6.90
C ASP A 26 -13.07 -8.38 -6.05
N ILE A 27 -12.46 -7.40 -6.69
CA ILE A 27 -12.00 -6.16 -6.02
C ILE A 27 -13.19 -5.32 -5.56
N ALA A 28 -14.29 -5.31 -6.32
CA ALA A 28 -15.49 -4.57 -5.94
C ALA A 28 -16.09 -5.10 -4.63
N LYS A 29 -16.11 -6.42 -4.45
CA LYS A 29 -16.55 -7.06 -3.21
C LYS A 29 -15.59 -6.76 -2.06
N LEU A 30 -14.27 -6.80 -2.29
CA LEU A 30 -13.27 -6.41 -1.28
C LEU A 30 -13.39 -4.94 -0.88
N LYS A 31 -13.63 -4.03 -1.84
CA LYS A 31 -13.84 -2.60 -1.58
C LYS A 31 -15.11 -2.30 -0.79
N SER A 32 -16.17 -3.09 -0.96
CA SER A 32 -17.42 -2.95 -0.20
C SER A 32 -17.37 -3.65 1.17
N SER A 33 -16.35 -4.44 1.42
CA SER A 33 -16.14 -5.19 2.66
C SER A 33 -15.57 -4.30 3.78
N LEU A 34 -15.25 -4.93 4.91
CA LEU A 34 -14.53 -4.30 6.03
C LEU A 34 -13.16 -3.74 5.65
N LEU A 35 -12.63 -4.08 4.47
CA LEU A 35 -11.40 -3.49 3.90
C LEU A 35 -11.62 -2.16 3.17
N SER A 36 -12.87 -1.69 3.05
CA SER A 36 -13.20 -0.43 2.36
C SER A 36 -12.34 0.77 2.80
N PRO A 37 -12.00 0.98 4.09
CA PRO A 37 -11.15 2.11 4.49
C PRO A 37 -9.72 2.03 3.93
N PHE A 38 -9.20 0.81 3.73
CA PHE A 38 -7.89 0.60 3.10
C PHE A 38 -7.91 1.00 1.62
N PHE A 39 -8.96 0.60 0.90
CA PHE A 39 -9.12 0.98 -0.50
C PHE A 39 -9.40 2.48 -0.67
N ALA A 40 -10.14 3.11 0.23
CA ALA A 40 -10.37 4.55 0.22
C ALA A 40 -9.05 5.34 0.31
N GLN A 41 -8.12 4.92 1.17
CA GLN A 41 -6.79 5.54 1.24
C GLN A 41 -5.98 5.38 -0.06
N MET A 42 -6.15 4.25 -0.77
CA MET A 42 -5.51 4.06 -2.08
C MET A 42 -6.12 4.96 -3.17
N GLU A 43 -7.41 5.24 -3.09
CA GLU A 43 -8.13 6.12 -4.04
C GLU A 43 -7.83 7.61 -3.79
N GLU A 44 -7.60 8.02 -2.54
CA GLU A 44 -7.20 9.39 -2.16
C GLU A 44 -5.73 9.71 -2.47
N ALA A 45 -4.89 8.70 -2.61
CA ALA A 45 -3.50 8.90 -3.00
C ALA A 45 -3.43 9.52 -4.41
N PRO A 46 -2.56 10.54 -4.65
CA PRO A 46 -2.42 11.11 -5.98
C PRO A 46 -2.16 9.98 -6.97
N VAL A 47 -3.01 9.90 -8.01
CA VAL A 47 -3.02 8.82 -9.00
C VAL A 47 -1.63 8.76 -9.65
N ARG A 48 -0.74 7.96 -9.07
CA ARG A 48 0.52 7.61 -9.70
C ARG A 48 0.20 6.62 -10.82
N SER A 49 0.83 6.80 -11.96
CA SER A 49 0.85 5.80 -13.03
C SER A 49 1.39 4.48 -12.45
N GLY A 50 0.83 3.35 -12.85
CA GLY A 50 1.38 2.05 -12.49
C GLY A 50 0.39 1.07 -11.85
N PRO A 51 0.87 -0.10 -11.35
CA PRO A 51 0.02 -1.19 -10.86
C PRO A 51 -0.98 -0.80 -9.75
N GLN A 52 -0.61 0.16 -8.90
CA GLN A 52 -1.49 0.64 -7.81
C GLN A 52 -2.74 1.34 -8.33
N ALA A 53 -2.61 2.16 -9.38
CA ALA A 53 -3.74 2.83 -10.00
C ALA A 53 -4.71 1.82 -10.66
N ILE A 54 -4.17 0.77 -11.26
CA ILE A 54 -4.96 -0.33 -11.84
C ILE A 54 -5.79 -1.00 -10.75
N ILE A 55 -5.16 -1.45 -9.66
CA ILE A 55 -5.83 -2.14 -8.55
C ILE A 55 -6.88 -1.24 -7.90
N ALA A 56 -6.53 0.03 -7.63
CA ALA A 56 -7.46 0.99 -7.03
C ALA A 56 -8.70 1.23 -7.89
N SER A 57 -8.60 1.16 -9.22
CA SER A 57 -9.68 1.44 -10.16
C SER A 57 -10.42 0.18 -10.66
N ALA A 58 -9.85 -1.01 -10.50
CA ALA A 58 -10.41 -2.24 -11.01
C ALA A 58 -11.69 -2.67 -10.26
N LYS A 59 -12.58 -3.33 -10.99
CA LYS A 59 -13.73 -4.08 -10.46
C LYS A 59 -13.33 -5.50 -10.10
N SER A 60 -12.57 -6.16 -11.00
CA SER A 60 -12.07 -7.51 -10.76
C SER A 60 -10.78 -7.78 -11.53
N LEU A 61 -10.01 -8.75 -11.03
CA LEU A 61 -8.84 -9.33 -11.68
C LEU A 61 -9.06 -10.82 -11.86
N SER A 62 -8.62 -11.35 -13.00
CA SER A 62 -8.54 -12.79 -13.23
C SER A 62 -7.32 -13.10 -14.08
N GLY A 63 -6.77 -14.29 -13.93
CA GLY A 63 -5.63 -14.67 -14.72
C GLY A 63 -5.48 -16.18 -14.83
N SER A 64 -4.69 -16.57 -15.82
CA SER A 64 -4.39 -17.97 -16.13
C SER A 64 -2.93 -18.07 -16.55
N PHE A 65 -2.28 -19.19 -16.19
CA PHE A 65 -0.87 -19.45 -16.47
C PHE A 65 -0.71 -20.88 -16.96
N SER A 66 0.12 -21.09 -17.99
CA SER A 66 0.62 -22.40 -18.40
C SER A 66 1.98 -22.67 -17.77
N LEU A 67 2.47 -23.91 -17.89
CA LEU A 67 3.85 -24.26 -17.56
C LEU A 67 4.74 -24.24 -18.81
N PRO A 68 6.08 -24.10 -18.65
CA PRO A 68 7.05 -24.27 -19.73
C PRO A 68 7.02 -25.69 -20.30
N ALA A 69 7.70 -25.90 -21.44
CA ALA A 69 7.79 -27.23 -22.07
C ALA A 69 8.73 -28.15 -21.34
N SER A 70 9.81 -27.61 -20.80
CA SER A 70 10.86 -28.34 -20.11
C SER A 70 11.40 -27.54 -18.93
N ALA A 71 12.04 -28.23 -17.99
CA ALA A 71 12.74 -27.58 -16.89
C ALA A 71 13.92 -26.72 -17.39
N GLN A 72 14.53 -27.07 -18.51
CA GLN A 72 15.62 -26.31 -19.10
C GLN A 72 15.16 -24.92 -19.56
N ASP A 73 13.93 -24.78 -20.08
CA ASP A 73 13.36 -23.50 -20.48
C ASP A 73 13.27 -22.50 -19.31
N LEU A 74 13.08 -22.98 -18.07
CA LEU A 74 13.09 -22.16 -16.87
C LEU A 74 14.48 -21.62 -16.50
N MET A 75 15.53 -22.40 -16.79
CA MET A 75 16.91 -22.08 -16.37
C MET A 75 17.65 -21.20 -17.38
N THR A 76 17.21 -21.21 -18.64
CA THR A 76 17.85 -20.46 -19.74
C THR A 76 17.29 -19.07 -19.92
N MET A 77 16.37 -18.61 -19.05
CA MET A 77 15.77 -17.28 -19.13
C MET A 77 16.83 -16.17 -19.08
N GLY A 78 17.12 -15.58 -20.24
CA GLY A 78 17.86 -14.32 -20.33
C GLY A 78 16.91 -13.13 -20.24
N PRO A 79 17.40 -11.94 -19.86
CA PRO A 79 16.57 -10.73 -19.75
C PRO A 79 15.92 -10.26 -21.06
N GLN A 80 16.31 -10.83 -22.20
CA GLN A 80 15.80 -10.50 -23.54
C GLN A 80 15.09 -11.66 -24.26
N GLU A 81 14.91 -12.79 -23.60
CA GLU A 81 14.28 -13.98 -24.21
C GLU A 81 12.76 -14.00 -23.95
N ASP A 82 12.03 -14.67 -24.83
CA ASP A 82 10.60 -14.90 -24.67
C ASP A 82 10.33 -15.69 -23.37
N LEU A 83 9.24 -15.40 -22.71
CA LEU A 83 8.84 -16.13 -21.51
C LEU A 83 8.60 -17.61 -21.87
N PRO A 84 9.16 -18.55 -21.09
CA PRO A 84 9.03 -19.98 -21.34
C PRO A 84 7.64 -20.54 -21.04
N PHE A 85 6.74 -19.72 -20.54
CA PHE A 85 5.35 -20.04 -20.20
C PHE A 85 4.39 -19.00 -20.79
N ASP A 86 3.18 -19.42 -21.03
CA ASP A 86 2.10 -18.53 -21.47
C ASP A 86 1.27 -18.07 -20.28
N PHE A 87 0.84 -16.82 -20.32
CA PHE A 87 -0.05 -16.27 -19.31
C PHE A 87 -0.96 -15.18 -19.84
N MET A 88 -2.03 -14.94 -19.12
CA MET A 88 -2.89 -13.77 -19.29
C MET A 88 -3.42 -13.32 -17.94
N VAL A 89 -3.38 -12.02 -17.70
CA VAL A 89 -4.09 -11.35 -16.61
C VAL A 89 -5.08 -10.39 -17.23
N GLN A 90 -6.34 -10.56 -16.92
CA GLN A 90 -7.43 -9.67 -17.33
C GLN A 90 -7.83 -8.77 -16.15
N VAL A 91 -7.99 -7.50 -16.44
CA VAL A 91 -8.50 -6.48 -15.51
C VAL A 91 -9.82 -5.97 -16.03
N ASN A 92 -10.87 -6.04 -15.22
CA ASN A 92 -12.17 -5.46 -15.55
C ASN A 92 -12.39 -4.20 -14.71
N PHE A 93 -12.90 -3.15 -15.33
CA PHE A 93 -13.22 -1.87 -14.71
C PHE A 93 -14.73 -1.71 -14.53
N PRO A 94 -15.19 -0.82 -13.62
CA PRO A 94 -16.63 -0.61 -13.41
C PRO A 94 -17.34 0.02 -14.62
N ASP A 95 -16.64 0.83 -15.40
CA ASP A 95 -17.17 1.54 -16.56
C ASP A 95 -16.07 1.91 -17.56
N SER A 96 -16.49 2.32 -18.76
CA SER A 96 -15.59 2.66 -19.88
C SER A 96 -14.81 3.97 -19.65
N ALA A 97 -15.33 4.90 -18.85
CA ALA A 97 -14.63 6.16 -18.54
C ALA A 97 -13.43 5.89 -17.64
N THR A 98 -13.61 5.07 -16.61
CA THR A 98 -12.54 4.61 -15.72
C THR A 98 -11.48 3.84 -16.51
N MET A 99 -11.90 2.90 -17.36
CA MET A 99 -11.00 2.15 -18.23
C MET A 99 -10.18 3.08 -19.13
N SER A 100 -10.81 4.02 -19.84
CA SER A 100 -10.12 4.94 -20.76
C SER A 100 -9.09 5.82 -20.05
N LYS A 101 -9.41 6.31 -18.85
CA LYS A 101 -8.50 7.11 -18.03
C LYS A 101 -7.26 6.32 -17.63
N ILE A 102 -7.44 5.11 -17.12
CA ILE A 102 -6.35 4.23 -16.70
C ILE A 102 -5.52 3.79 -17.90
N TRP A 103 -6.18 3.42 -19.01
CA TRP A 103 -5.52 3.03 -20.24
C TRP A 103 -4.59 4.13 -20.76
N GLY A 104 -5.07 5.37 -20.88
CA GLY A 104 -4.26 6.51 -21.30
C GLY A 104 -3.07 6.79 -20.39
N SER A 105 -3.23 6.62 -19.07
CA SER A 105 -2.16 6.78 -18.10
C SER A 105 -1.08 5.71 -18.20
N ILE A 106 -1.47 4.45 -18.45
CA ILE A 106 -0.51 3.32 -18.54
C ILE A 106 0.25 3.38 -19.86
N THR A 107 -0.46 3.61 -20.97
CA THR A 107 0.12 3.54 -22.31
C THR A 107 0.99 4.74 -22.69
N ALA A 108 1.05 5.79 -21.86
CA ALA A 108 1.88 6.95 -22.11
C ALA A 108 3.38 6.63 -22.24
N ASP A 109 3.84 5.59 -21.54
CA ASP A 109 5.25 5.16 -21.51
C ASP A 109 5.52 3.91 -22.37
N PHE A 110 4.56 3.50 -23.21
CA PHE A 110 4.63 2.28 -24.03
C PHE A 110 4.58 2.58 -25.53
N GLU A 111 5.21 1.73 -26.33
CA GLU A 111 5.15 1.82 -27.78
C GLU A 111 3.96 1.03 -28.35
N PRO A 112 3.16 1.63 -29.24
CA PRO A 112 2.10 0.91 -29.92
C PRO A 112 2.69 -0.18 -30.82
N THR A 113 2.06 -1.33 -30.83
CA THR A 113 2.51 -2.48 -31.60
C THR A 113 1.33 -3.30 -32.08
N VAL A 114 1.57 -4.12 -33.12
CA VAL A 114 0.59 -5.11 -33.61
C VAL A 114 1.25 -6.48 -33.60
N VAL A 115 0.69 -7.42 -32.86
CA VAL A 115 1.20 -8.78 -32.75
C VAL A 115 0.08 -9.77 -33.09
N ASP A 116 0.31 -10.65 -34.04
CA ASP A 116 -0.66 -11.64 -34.50
C ASP A 116 -2.04 -11.06 -34.88
N GLY A 117 -2.03 -9.80 -35.37
CA GLY A 117 -3.25 -9.08 -35.75
C GLY A 117 -4.04 -8.49 -34.59
N MET A 118 -3.44 -8.41 -33.38
CA MET A 118 -3.97 -7.71 -32.23
C MET A 118 -3.21 -6.40 -32.03
N ASP A 119 -3.97 -5.31 -31.92
CA ASP A 119 -3.42 -4.01 -31.54
C ASP A 119 -3.11 -4.00 -30.04
N GLY A 120 -2.00 -3.40 -29.66
CA GLY A 120 -1.59 -3.32 -28.27
C GLY A 120 -0.37 -2.46 -28.07
N PHE A 121 0.25 -2.58 -26.89
CA PHE A 121 1.41 -1.81 -26.50
C PHE A 121 2.48 -2.71 -25.90
N ARG A 122 3.76 -2.34 -26.08
CA ARG A 122 4.93 -2.92 -25.44
C ARG A 122 5.74 -1.86 -24.72
N LEU A 123 6.51 -2.25 -23.70
CA LEU A 123 7.47 -1.33 -23.08
C LEU A 123 8.52 -0.86 -24.09
N ALA A 124 8.78 0.46 -24.10
CA ALA A 124 9.68 1.12 -25.06
C ALA A 124 11.16 0.72 -24.90
N SER A 125 11.56 0.13 -23.77
CA SER A 125 12.97 -0.20 -23.47
C SER A 125 13.55 -1.37 -24.29
N GLY A 126 12.76 -2.10 -25.05
CA GLY A 126 13.22 -3.25 -25.87
C GLY A 126 13.74 -4.46 -25.06
N GLU A 127 13.76 -4.36 -23.74
CA GLU A 127 14.31 -5.37 -22.82
C GLU A 127 13.23 -6.26 -22.18
N THR A 128 11.99 -6.13 -22.59
CA THR A 128 10.90 -6.91 -22.01
C THR A 128 10.58 -8.16 -22.83
N PRO A 129 10.26 -9.27 -22.13
CA PRO A 129 9.80 -10.48 -22.76
C PRO A 129 8.55 -10.20 -23.64
N ASN A 130 8.22 -11.13 -24.54
CA ASN A 130 7.11 -11.03 -25.48
C ASN A 130 5.75 -10.90 -24.77
N MET A 131 5.51 -9.75 -24.14
CA MET A 131 4.27 -9.39 -23.45
C MET A 131 3.53 -8.31 -24.23
N LEU A 132 2.22 -8.46 -24.31
CA LEU A 132 1.32 -7.51 -24.94
C LEU A 132 0.34 -6.96 -23.90
N PHE A 133 0.19 -5.64 -23.89
CA PHE A 133 -0.92 -4.94 -23.24
C PHE A 133 -1.96 -4.64 -24.30
N THR A 134 -3.16 -5.11 -24.13
CA THR A 134 -4.23 -4.89 -25.11
C THR A 134 -5.57 -4.63 -24.43
N GLN A 135 -6.40 -3.86 -25.11
CA GLN A 135 -7.78 -3.65 -24.74
C GLN A 135 -8.61 -4.80 -25.29
N LEU A 136 -9.41 -5.47 -24.45
CA LEU A 136 -10.29 -6.56 -24.87
C LEU A 136 -11.66 -6.03 -25.32
N ASP A 137 -12.19 -5.07 -24.56
CA ASP A 137 -13.44 -4.37 -24.80
C ASP A 137 -13.45 -3.00 -24.11
N ASP A 138 -14.60 -2.31 -24.08
CA ASP A 138 -14.74 -0.96 -23.51
C ASP A 138 -14.49 -0.86 -22.00
N VAL A 139 -14.49 -1.97 -21.27
CA VAL A 139 -14.37 -2.02 -19.81
C VAL A 139 -13.30 -2.99 -19.33
N SER A 140 -12.55 -3.63 -20.25
CA SER A 140 -11.54 -4.61 -19.87
C SER A 140 -10.26 -4.52 -20.69
N MET A 141 -9.14 -4.81 -20.03
CA MET A 141 -7.83 -4.94 -20.65
C MET A 141 -7.16 -6.25 -20.25
N ALA A 142 -6.19 -6.68 -21.06
CA ALA A 142 -5.34 -7.84 -20.76
C ALA A 142 -3.87 -7.52 -20.87
N ILE A 143 -3.09 -8.24 -20.06
CA ILE A 143 -1.63 -8.28 -20.09
C ILE A 143 -1.24 -9.75 -20.21
N GLY A 144 -0.40 -10.11 -21.16
CA GLY A 144 0.03 -11.50 -21.31
C GLY A 144 0.79 -11.80 -22.58
N THR A 145 1.05 -13.07 -22.83
CA THR A 145 1.65 -13.53 -24.08
C THR A 145 0.61 -13.44 -25.22
N PRO A 146 0.98 -12.90 -26.39
CA PRO A 146 0.02 -12.63 -27.47
C PRO A 146 -0.78 -13.86 -27.90
N ALA A 147 -0.13 -15.01 -28.04
CA ALA A 147 -0.78 -16.25 -28.41
C ALA A 147 -1.84 -16.68 -27.39
N TYR A 148 -1.57 -16.48 -26.10
CA TYR A 148 -2.47 -16.84 -25.01
C TYR A 148 -3.67 -15.89 -24.91
N ILE A 149 -3.44 -14.58 -25.05
CA ILE A 149 -4.52 -13.58 -25.10
C ILE A 149 -5.49 -13.89 -26.23
N LYS A 150 -4.97 -14.23 -27.42
CA LYS A 150 -5.78 -14.55 -28.62
C LYS A 150 -6.66 -15.79 -28.42
N GLN A 151 -6.23 -16.74 -27.61
CA GLN A 151 -6.95 -17.98 -27.31
C GLN A 151 -7.82 -17.91 -26.06
N ALA A 152 -7.57 -17.01 -25.14
CA ALA A 152 -8.27 -16.90 -23.85
C ALA A 152 -9.81 -16.76 -23.99
N GLY A 153 -10.28 -16.28 -25.14
CA GLY A 153 -11.72 -16.32 -25.48
C GLY A 153 -12.24 -17.69 -25.98
N LYS A 154 -11.37 -18.70 -26.17
CA LYS A 154 -11.73 -19.96 -26.83
C LYS A 154 -11.37 -21.25 -26.12
N SER A 155 -10.34 -21.30 -25.27
CA SER A 155 -9.95 -22.50 -24.49
C SER A 155 -8.89 -22.21 -23.42
N GLY A 156 -9.18 -21.29 -22.47
CA GLY A 156 -8.14 -20.80 -21.58
C GLY A 156 -7.59 -21.85 -20.59
N ASN A 157 -8.43 -22.46 -19.80
CA ASN A 157 -8.00 -23.33 -18.70
C ASN A 157 -8.08 -24.81 -19.07
N SER A 158 -7.23 -25.65 -18.46
CA SER A 158 -7.43 -27.08 -18.49
C SER A 158 -8.79 -27.45 -17.86
N LYS A 159 -9.32 -28.61 -18.23
CA LYS A 159 -10.56 -29.10 -17.64
C LYS A 159 -10.41 -29.19 -16.11
N GLY A 160 -9.27 -29.70 -15.63
CA GLY A 160 -9.01 -29.85 -14.19
C GLY A 160 -9.03 -28.53 -13.44
N VAL A 161 -8.38 -27.47 -13.98
CA VAL A 161 -8.42 -26.12 -13.38
C VAL A 161 -9.85 -25.59 -13.33
N ASN A 162 -10.63 -25.77 -14.41
CA ASN A 162 -12.03 -25.32 -14.44
C ASN A 162 -12.90 -26.05 -13.40
N ASP A 163 -12.73 -27.37 -13.30
CA ASP A 163 -13.47 -28.19 -12.33
C ASP A 163 -13.10 -27.79 -10.89
N LEU A 164 -11.82 -27.52 -10.59
CA LEU A 164 -11.37 -27.02 -9.30
C LEU A 164 -11.95 -25.63 -8.99
N MET A 165 -11.89 -24.69 -9.93
CA MET A 165 -12.45 -23.34 -9.75
C MET A 165 -13.97 -23.39 -9.52
N ALA A 166 -14.70 -24.26 -10.24
CA ALA A 166 -16.14 -24.45 -10.08
C ALA A 166 -16.53 -25.11 -8.74
N SER A 167 -15.61 -25.88 -8.13
CA SER A 167 -15.83 -26.53 -6.83
C SER A 167 -15.67 -25.57 -5.64
N LEU A 168 -15.07 -24.37 -5.86
CA LEU A 168 -14.89 -23.37 -4.83
C LEU A 168 -16.15 -22.53 -4.63
N PRO A 169 -16.44 -22.10 -3.39
CA PRO A 169 -17.53 -21.17 -3.13
C PRO A 169 -17.27 -19.81 -3.83
N GLU A 170 -18.34 -19.01 -3.97
CA GLU A 170 -18.26 -17.66 -4.56
C GLU A 170 -17.61 -16.66 -3.59
N HIS A 171 -16.29 -16.83 -3.39
CA HIS A 171 -15.45 -16.00 -2.57
C HIS A 171 -14.80 -14.88 -3.36
N SER A 172 -14.42 -13.81 -2.66
CA SER A 172 -13.73 -12.66 -3.25
C SER A 172 -12.38 -13.00 -3.87
N VAL A 173 -11.69 -14.01 -3.36
CA VAL A 173 -10.43 -14.52 -3.89
C VAL A 173 -10.55 -16.00 -4.14
N LYS A 174 -10.20 -16.45 -5.35
CA LYS A 174 -10.14 -17.87 -5.74
C LYS A 174 -8.85 -18.17 -6.48
N LEU A 175 -8.27 -19.33 -6.23
CA LEU A 175 -7.10 -19.87 -6.91
C LEU A 175 -7.27 -21.37 -7.12
N ALA A 176 -6.95 -21.85 -8.31
CA ALA A 176 -6.85 -23.28 -8.60
C ALA A 176 -5.56 -23.58 -9.38
N ILE A 177 -4.92 -24.67 -9.04
CA ILE A 177 -3.73 -25.22 -9.71
C ILE A 177 -4.00 -26.70 -9.99
N ASP A 178 -3.77 -27.14 -11.23
CA ASP A 178 -3.87 -28.54 -11.65
C ASP A 178 -2.59 -28.94 -12.39
N LEU A 179 -1.79 -29.75 -11.76
CA LEU A 179 -0.52 -30.27 -12.24
C LEU A 179 -0.59 -31.73 -12.68
N SER A 180 -1.80 -32.31 -12.72
CA SER A 180 -2.01 -33.74 -13.04
C SER A 180 -1.38 -34.18 -14.38
N ASN A 181 -1.26 -33.27 -15.34
CA ASN A 181 -0.62 -33.50 -16.65
C ASN A 181 0.81 -32.94 -16.75
N SER A 182 1.45 -32.58 -15.64
CA SER A 182 2.74 -31.91 -15.62
C SER A 182 3.79 -32.71 -14.81
N THR A 183 3.53 -33.97 -14.56
CA THR A 183 4.36 -34.84 -13.71
C THR A 183 5.78 -34.94 -14.23
N ASP A 184 5.94 -35.17 -15.54
CA ASP A 184 7.26 -35.32 -16.17
C ASP A 184 8.10 -34.05 -16.01
N LEU A 185 7.50 -32.87 -16.21
CA LEU A 185 8.16 -31.58 -16.00
C LEU A 185 8.55 -31.37 -14.54
N LEU A 186 7.70 -31.73 -13.60
CA LEU A 186 8.01 -31.61 -12.18
C LEU A 186 9.14 -32.55 -11.76
N ASP A 187 9.21 -33.74 -12.34
CA ASP A 187 10.29 -34.67 -12.08
C ASP A 187 11.62 -34.16 -12.67
N GLU A 188 11.61 -33.57 -13.89
CA GLU A 188 12.79 -32.88 -14.44
C GLU A 188 13.25 -31.71 -13.56
N VAL A 189 12.33 -30.90 -13.04
CA VAL A 189 12.65 -29.79 -12.13
C VAL A 189 13.24 -30.30 -10.82
N ASN A 190 12.69 -31.39 -10.28
CA ASN A 190 13.19 -32.03 -9.07
C ASN A 190 14.62 -32.58 -9.25
N ASP A 191 14.88 -33.26 -10.36
CA ASP A 191 16.20 -33.79 -10.68
C ASP A 191 17.24 -32.68 -10.88
N MET A 192 16.82 -31.56 -11.41
CA MET A 192 17.70 -30.42 -11.70
C MET A 192 17.98 -29.55 -10.46
N LEU A 193 17.01 -29.28 -9.61
CA LEU A 193 17.10 -28.35 -8.50
C LEU A 193 17.18 -29.00 -7.12
N GLY A 194 16.66 -30.22 -6.94
CA GLY A 194 16.50 -30.86 -5.64
C GLY A 194 17.79 -30.99 -4.83
N GLY A 195 18.95 -31.20 -5.52
CA GLY A 195 20.25 -31.26 -4.87
C GLY A 195 20.97 -29.91 -4.66
N GLN A 196 20.41 -28.80 -5.14
CA GLN A 196 21.06 -27.48 -5.14
C GLN A 196 20.39 -26.49 -4.18
N LEU A 197 19.28 -26.88 -3.54
CA LEU A 197 18.52 -26.00 -2.66
C LEU A 197 19.17 -25.85 -1.27
N PRO A 198 19.07 -24.67 -0.65
CA PRO A 198 19.46 -24.50 0.75
C PRO A 198 18.68 -25.48 1.64
N PRO A 199 19.31 -26.02 2.73
CA PRO A 199 18.65 -26.97 3.62
C PRO A 199 17.32 -26.53 4.20
N GLU A 200 17.13 -25.23 4.36
CA GLU A 200 15.88 -24.63 4.87
C GLU A 200 14.75 -24.68 3.84
N ALA A 201 15.05 -24.65 2.54
CA ALA A 201 14.09 -24.66 1.45
C ALA A 201 13.76 -26.09 0.95
N ALA A 202 14.68 -27.03 1.09
CA ALA A 202 14.54 -28.38 0.56
C ALA A 202 13.25 -29.09 1.01
N PRO A 203 12.83 -29.09 2.30
CA PRO A 203 11.59 -29.75 2.73
C PRO A 203 10.34 -29.19 2.09
N PHE A 204 10.29 -27.87 1.87
CA PHE A 204 9.14 -27.21 1.21
C PHE A 204 9.07 -27.57 -0.27
N PHE A 205 10.22 -27.63 -0.92
CA PHE A 205 10.32 -28.01 -2.32
C PHE A 205 9.90 -29.47 -2.54
N GLU A 206 10.38 -30.39 -1.71
CA GLU A 206 10.00 -31.81 -1.76
C GLU A 206 8.48 -32.00 -1.63
N VAL A 207 7.84 -31.25 -0.73
CA VAL A 207 6.38 -31.29 -0.56
C VAL A 207 5.69 -30.69 -1.79
N ALA A 208 6.18 -29.56 -2.32
CA ALA A 208 5.60 -28.94 -3.51
C ALA A 208 5.61 -29.86 -4.73
N MET A 209 6.69 -30.64 -4.89
CA MET A 209 6.80 -31.62 -5.99
C MET A 209 5.83 -32.81 -5.88
N LYS A 210 5.23 -33.03 -4.72
CA LYS A 210 4.22 -34.06 -4.49
C LYS A 210 2.79 -33.62 -4.74
N VAL A 211 2.56 -32.32 -4.97
CA VAL A 211 1.24 -31.74 -5.22
C VAL A 211 0.78 -32.10 -6.63
N GLU A 212 -0.40 -32.71 -6.76
CA GLU A 212 -1.13 -32.90 -8.02
C GLU A 212 -2.07 -31.72 -8.30
N SER A 213 -2.80 -31.26 -7.27
CA SER A 213 -3.69 -30.12 -7.42
C SER A 213 -3.87 -29.33 -6.12
N LEU A 214 -4.17 -28.04 -6.28
CA LEU A 214 -4.47 -27.13 -5.18
C LEU A 214 -5.68 -26.28 -5.54
N LYS A 215 -6.61 -26.14 -4.60
CA LYS A 215 -7.69 -25.17 -4.67
C LYS A 215 -7.71 -24.33 -3.40
N PHE A 216 -7.89 -23.05 -3.56
CA PHE A 216 -7.92 -22.08 -2.46
C PHE A 216 -8.99 -21.04 -2.73
N SER A 217 -9.74 -20.68 -1.69
CA SER A 217 -10.57 -19.49 -1.74
C SER A 217 -10.66 -18.81 -0.39
N PHE A 218 -10.83 -17.50 -0.45
CA PHE A 218 -10.91 -16.65 0.73
C PHE A 218 -11.94 -15.55 0.54
N ASP A 219 -12.77 -15.36 1.56
CA ASP A 219 -13.69 -14.24 1.67
C ASP A 219 -13.91 -13.91 3.15
N MET A 220 -13.57 -12.69 3.52
CA MET A 220 -13.61 -12.24 4.92
C MET A 220 -15.02 -12.15 5.49
N GLU A 221 -16.04 -12.01 4.64
CA GLU A 221 -17.44 -11.86 5.05
C GLU A 221 -18.24 -13.15 4.94
N ALA A 222 -17.69 -14.18 4.30
CA ALA A 222 -18.36 -15.47 4.17
C ALA A 222 -18.34 -16.24 5.50
N GLU A 223 -19.36 -17.07 5.73
CA GLU A 223 -19.40 -17.98 6.88
C GLU A 223 -18.20 -18.93 6.89
N LYS A 224 -17.91 -19.58 5.77
CA LYS A 224 -16.65 -20.28 5.53
C LYS A 224 -15.66 -19.30 4.92
N MET A 225 -14.88 -18.66 5.75
CA MET A 225 -13.96 -17.58 5.34
C MET A 225 -12.80 -18.08 4.47
N LEU A 226 -12.32 -19.29 4.72
CA LEU A 226 -11.22 -19.90 3.99
C LEU A 226 -11.54 -21.34 3.65
N VAL A 227 -11.29 -21.71 2.41
CA VAL A 227 -11.34 -23.10 1.94
C VAL A 227 -10.03 -23.40 1.21
N LEU A 228 -9.33 -24.42 1.66
CA LEU A 228 -8.12 -24.95 1.04
C LEU A 228 -8.30 -26.45 0.82
N GLY A 229 -7.99 -26.91 -0.38
CA GLY A 229 -7.85 -28.33 -0.70
C GLY A 229 -6.53 -28.55 -1.41
N VAL A 230 -5.77 -29.54 -1.01
CA VAL A 230 -4.51 -29.95 -1.64
C VAL A 230 -4.53 -31.43 -1.85
N ARG A 231 -4.37 -31.85 -3.10
CA ARG A 231 -4.27 -33.26 -3.47
C ARG A 231 -2.83 -33.60 -3.79
N GLY A 232 -2.31 -34.68 -3.23
CA GLY A 232 -1.05 -35.28 -3.61
C GLY A 232 -1.19 -36.16 -4.85
N ARG A 233 -0.09 -36.51 -5.48
CA ARG A 233 -0.04 -37.44 -6.64
C ARG A 233 -0.62 -38.83 -6.31
N ASP A 234 -0.56 -39.20 -5.03
CA ASP A 234 -1.14 -40.42 -4.46
C ASP A 234 -1.50 -40.20 -2.97
N GLU A 235 -2.01 -41.23 -2.33
CA GLU A 235 -2.41 -41.19 -0.92
C GLU A 235 -1.23 -40.96 0.03
N GLU A 236 -0.07 -41.53 -0.26
CA GLU A 236 1.17 -41.34 0.53
C GLU A 236 1.65 -39.88 0.43
N SER A 237 1.72 -39.32 -0.79
CA SER A 237 2.03 -37.92 -1.03
C SER A 237 1.07 -36.98 -0.31
N THR A 238 -0.24 -37.26 -0.33
CA THR A 238 -1.25 -36.47 0.40
C THR A 238 -1.01 -36.50 1.91
N LYS A 239 -0.67 -37.67 2.45
CA LYS A 239 -0.36 -37.82 3.88
C LYS A 239 0.89 -37.05 4.29
N GLU A 240 1.95 -37.07 3.47
CA GLU A 240 3.18 -36.29 3.73
C GLU A 240 2.92 -34.78 3.66
N ILE A 241 2.15 -34.31 2.66
CA ILE A 241 1.70 -32.90 2.57
C ILE A 241 0.95 -32.54 3.85
N PHE A 242 -0.01 -33.37 4.29
CA PHE A 242 -0.76 -33.14 5.52
C PHE A 242 0.16 -33.04 6.74
N GLN A 243 1.10 -33.98 6.92
CA GLN A 243 2.02 -33.98 8.06
C GLN A 243 2.89 -32.72 8.10
N THR A 244 3.38 -32.28 6.94
CA THR A 244 4.20 -31.08 6.83
C THR A 244 3.39 -29.83 7.14
N VAL A 245 2.20 -29.69 6.56
CA VAL A 245 1.31 -28.53 6.82
C VAL A 245 0.88 -28.48 8.28
N ASP A 246 0.47 -29.61 8.87
CA ASP A 246 0.09 -29.67 10.28
C ASP A 246 1.26 -29.33 11.21
N GLY A 247 2.46 -29.85 10.91
CA GLY A 247 3.69 -29.53 11.63
C GLY A 247 4.01 -28.02 11.60
N LEU A 248 3.95 -27.40 10.42
CA LEU A 248 4.19 -25.98 10.24
C LEU A 248 3.15 -25.11 10.97
N LEU A 249 1.88 -25.50 10.89
CA LEU A 249 0.81 -24.82 11.62
C LEU A 249 0.98 -24.92 13.13
N ASN A 250 1.40 -26.06 13.64
CA ASN A 250 1.66 -26.25 15.07
C ASN A 250 2.86 -25.39 15.53
N MET A 251 3.93 -25.30 14.74
CA MET A 251 5.03 -24.37 15.01
C MET A 251 4.59 -22.92 14.99
N ALA A 252 3.80 -22.52 13.99
CA ALA A 252 3.26 -21.17 13.90
C ALA A 252 2.35 -20.81 15.08
N LYS A 253 1.49 -21.74 15.52
CA LYS A 253 0.63 -21.59 16.71
C LYS A 253 1.46 -21.43 17.98
N PHE A 254 2.54 -22.20 18.13
CA PHE A 254 3.45 -22.07 19.26
C PHE A 254 4.13 -20.70 19.28
N ALA A 255 4.70 -20.27 18.14
CA ALA A 255 5.33 -18.95 18.01
C ALA A 255 4.34 -17.80 18.26
N ALA A 256 3.10 -17.90 17.79
CA ALA A 256 2.06 -16.92 18.04
C ALA A 256 1.60 -16.85 19.50
N GLY A 257 1.84 -17.89 20.30
CA GLY A 257 1.41 -17.96 21.70
C GLY A 257 1.97 -16.82 22.56
N ALA A 258 3.23 -16.46 22.38
CA ALA A 258 3.85 -15.33 23.10
C ALA A 258 3.25 -13.99 22.69
N GLN A 259 3.00 -13.79 21.40
CA GLN A 259 2.38 -12.57 20.86
C GLN A 259 0.92 -12.45 21.32
N LEU A 260 0.16 -13.56 21.36
CA LEU A 260 -1.19 -13.58 21.89
C LEU A 260 -1.25 -13.23 23.38
N ALA A 261 -0.27 -13.66 24.17
CA ALA A 261 -0.19 -13.31 25.58
C ALA A 261 0.00 -11.79 25.82
N GLN A 262 0.79 -11.14 24.96
CA GLN A 262 0.92 -9.69 24.96
C GLN A 262 -0.36 -9.00 24.46
N LEU A 263 -0.89 -9.45 23.32
CA LEU A 263 -2.12 -8.92 22.72
C LEU A 263 -3.31 -9.01 23.71
N LYS A 264 -3.36 -10.05 24.52
CA LYS A 264 -4.41 -10.22 25.54
C LYS A 264 -4.38 -9.14 26.63
N LYS A 265 -3.22 -8.54 26.88
CA LYS A 265 -3.10 -7.40 27.83
C LYS A 265 -3.57 -6.10 27.18
N ASP A 266 -3.19 -5.89 25.92
CA ASP A 266 -3.40 -4.64 25.20
C ASP A 266 -4.79 -4.56 24.57
N SER A 267 -5.30 -5.67 24.02
CA SER A 267 -6.58 -5.79 23.32
C SER A 267 -7.21 -7.18 23.52
N PRO A 268 -7.88 -7.42 24.66
CA PRO A 268 -8.40 -8.75 25.02
C PRO A 268 -9.35 -9.37 23.97
N LYS A 269 -10.23 -8.57 23.38
CA LYS A 269 -11.17 -9.02 22.33
C LYS A 269 -10.45 -9.45 21.07
N THR A 270 -9.48 -8.66 20.62
CA THR A 270 -8.64 -8.99 19.45
C THR A 270 -7.88 -10.29 19.68
N ALA A 271 -7.32 -10.49 20.88
CA ALA A 271 -6.62 -11.71 21.25
C ALA A 271 -7.56 -12.94 21.27
N GLU A 272 -8.82 -12.78 21.70
CA GLU A 272 -9.80 -13.85 21.67
C GLU A 272 -10.12 -14.30 20.24
N VAL A 273 -10.41 -13.35 19.33
CA VAL A 273 -10.68 -13.65 17.92
C VAL A 273 -9.47 -14.27 17.24
N ALA A 274 -8.27 -13.74 17.48
CA ALA A 274 -7.02 -14.29 16.95
C ALA A 274 -6.78 -15.72 17.44
N SER A 275 -7.06 -16.01 18.71
CA SER A 275 -6.98 -17.36 19.29
C SER A 275 -7.97 -18.32 18.63
N LYS A 276 -9.22 -17.88 18.39
CA LYS A 276 -10.25 -18.67 17.68
C LYS A 276 -9.80 -18.99 16.25
N LEU A 277 -9.25 -18.00 15.53
CA LEU A 277 -8.71 -18.20 14.18
C LEU A 277 -7.56 -19.22 14.16
N LEU A 278 -6.56 -19.04 15.02
CA LEU A 278 -5.44 -20.00 15.13
C LEU A 278 -5.92 -21.42 15.47
N THR A 279 -6.95 -21.53 16.30
CA THR A 279 -7.52 -22.82 16.66
C THR A 279 -8.31 -23.46 15.52
N ALA A 280 -8.95 -22.64 14.66
CA ALA A 280 -9.70 -23.08 13.49
C ALA A 280 -8.80 -23.58 12.35
N LEU A 281 -7.52 -23.15 12.29
CA LEU A 281 -6.54 -23.65 11.32
C LEU A 281 -6.18 -25.10 11.62
N LYS A 282 -7.03 -26.03 11.20
CA LYS A 282 -6.85 -27.48 11.37
C LYS A 282 -7.00 -28.17 10.03
N PRO A 283 -5.91 -28.65 9.43
CA PRO A 283 -6.00 -29.48 8.24
C PRO A 283 -6.62 -30.83 8.60
N LYS A 284 -7.35 -31.43 7.65
CA LYS A 284 -7.87 -32.78 7.69
C LYS A 284 -7.33 -33.57 6.52
N ASN A 285 -7.02 -34.82 6.74
CA ASN A 285 -6.66 -35.73 5.67
C ASN A 285 -7.89 -36.59 5.33
N GLU A 286 -8.42 -36.44 4.14
CA GLU A 286 -9.62 -37.13 3.64
C GLU A 286 -9.25 -38.02 2.43
N GLY A 287 -8.40 -39.02 2.67
CA GLY A 287 -7.89 -39.92 1.62
C GLY A 287 -6.90 -39.22 0.70
N ASN A 288 -7.28 -38.96 -0.56
CA ASN A 288 -6.40 -38.33 -1.54
C ASN A 288 -6.41 -36.79 -1.51
N GLU A 289 -7.09 -36.17 -0.56
CA GLU A 289 -7.14 -34.71 -0.44
C GLU A 289 -6.93 -34.28 1.02
N MET A 290 -6.00 -33.37 1.25
CA MET A 290 -5.92 -32.59 2.48
C MET A 290 -6.85 -31.40 2.35
N THR A 291 -7.76 -31.21 3.29
CA THR A 291 -8.68 -30.07 3.32
C THR A 291 -8.47 -29.22 4.56
N MET A 292 -8.72 -27.93 4.46
CA MET A 292 -8.80 -27.01 5.59
C MET A 292 -9.88 -25.98 5.35
N GLU A 293 -10.87 -25.93 6.24
CA GLU A 293 -11.93 -24.93 6.22
C GLU A 293 -11.86 -24.11 7.50
N VAL A 294 -11.91 -22.78 7.37
CA VAL A 294 -11.95 -21.86 8.50
C VAL A 294 -13.27 -21.13 8.48
N THR A 295 -14.08 -21.40 9.50
CA THR A 295 -15.32 -20.66 9.73
C THR A 295 -15.00 -19.31 10.37
N ARG A 296 -15.73 -18.29 9.98
CA ARG A 296 -15.59 -16.94 10.49
C ARG A 296 -15.91 -16.90 11.98
N PRO A 297 -14.96 -16.47 12.85
CA PRO A 297 -15.21 -16.42 14.29
C PRO A 297 -16.16 -15.28 14.64
N GLU A 298 -16.97 -15.51 15.64
CA GLU A 298 -17.76 -14.45 16.29
C GLU A 298 -16.83 -13.37 16.87
N GLY A 299 -17.19 -12.09 16.71
CA GLY A 299 -16.40 -10.93 17.14
C GLY A 299 -15.37 -10.45 16.10
N MET A 300 -15.30 -11.09 14.94
CA MET A 300 -14.37 -10.71 13.88
C MET A 300 -14.63 -9.30 13.35
N ASP A 301 -15.89 -8.89 13.21
CA ASP A 301 -16.28 -7.58 12.70
C ASP A 301 -15.81 -6.45 13.62
N GLU A 302 -16.03 -6.63 14.92
CA GLU A 302 -15.61 -5.68 15.94
C GLU A 302 -14.09 -5.56 15.99
N MET A 303 -13.39 -6.69 15.96
CA MET A 303 -11.94 -6.73 15.94
C MET A 303 -11.37 -6.00 14.71
N LEU A 304 -11.92 -6.25 13.53
CA LEU A 304 -11.48 -5.62 12.30
C LEU A 304 -11.75 -4.12 12.31
N LYS A 305 -12.93 -3.68 12.76
CA LYS A 305 -13.23 -2.25 12.92
C LYS A 305 -12.27 -1.56 13.87
N GLU A 306 -12.00 -2.16 15.04
CA GLU A 306 -11.04 -1.64 16.01
C GLU A 306 -9.62 -1.58 15.41
N SER A 307 -9.20 -2.62 14.69
CA SER A 307 -7.88 -2.70 14.06
C SER A 307 -7.71 -1.66 12.93
N ILE A 308 -8.72 -1.49 12.09
CA ILE A 308 -8.72 -0.50 10.99
C ILE A 308 -8.68 0.91 11.59
N GLU A 309 -9.50 1.18 12.61
CA GLU A 309 -9.51 2.51 13.26
C GLU A 309 -8.16 2.81 13.93
N SER A 310 -7.54 1.82 14.57
CA SER A 310 -6.19 1.94 15.14
C SER A 310 -5.14 2.19 14.07
N ALA A 311 -5.19 1.46 12.95
CA ALA A 311 -4.28 1.64 11.83
C ALA A 311 -4.45 3.04 11.20
N ARG A 312 -5.71 3.51 11.03
CA ARG A 312 -6.01 4.85 10.53
C ARG A 312 -5.44 5.93 11.44
N LYS A 313 -5.67 5.83 12.75
CA LYS A 313 -5.09 6.77 13.72
C LYS A 313 -3.56 6.79 13.67
N SER A 314 -2.94 5.63 13.53
CA SER A 314 -1.47 5.53 13.40
C SER A 314 -0.97 6.18 12.11
N ALA A 315 -1.63 5.95 10.99
CA ALA A 315 -1.30 6.56 9.70
C ALA A 315 -1.47 8.09 9.74
N GLU A 316 -2.57 8.59 10.32
CA GLU A 316 -2.80 10.02 10.54
C GLU A 316 -1.69 10.65 11.39
N GLN A 317 -1.25 9.97 12.47
CA GLN A 317 -0.14 10.44 13.31
C GLN A 317 1.17 10.53 12.54
N VAL A 318 1.50 9.54 11.72
CA VAL A 318 2.71 9.57 10.88
C VAL A 318 2.64 10.73 9.88
N THR A 319 1.49 10.94 9.25
CA THR A 319 1.27 12.06 8.33
C THR A 319 1.45 13.40 9.04
N GLN A 320 0.86 13.58 10.22
CA GLN A 320 1.01 14.79 11.02
C GLN A 320 2.47 15.05 11.43
N LEU A 321 3.20 14.01 11.84
CA LEU A 321 4.63 14.12 12.15
C LEU A 321 5.45 14.55 10.93
N ASN A 322 5.16 14.00 9.76
CA ASN A 322 5.87 14.35 8.52
C ASN A 322 5.56 15.79 8.09
N ARG A 323 4.30 16.24 8.20
CA ARG A 323 3.92 17.64 7.95
C ARG A 323 4.69 18.59 8.86
N LEU A 324 4.74 18.28 10.15
CA LEU A 324 5.46 19.11 11.13
C LEU A 324 6.97 19.16 10.82
N ARG A 325 7.60 18.03 10.42
CA ARG A 325 9.01 18.00 9.99
C ARG A 325 9.26 18.87 8.75
N GLN A 326 8.39 18.80 7.75
CA GLN A 326 8.51 19.61 6.53
C GLN A 326 8.33 21.10 6.85
N ALA A 327 7.38 21.47 7.73
CA ALA A 327 7.20 22.84 8.17
C ALA A 327 8.46 23.37 8.91
N VAL A 328 9.05 22.56 9.78
CA VAL A 328 10.32 22.93 10.47
C VAL A 328 11.46 23.12 9.47
N LEU A 329 11.61 22.19 8.53
CA LEU A 329 12.64 22.28 7.49
C LEU A 329 12.49 23.57 6.66
N SER A 330 11.26 23.93 6.28
CA SER A 330 11.00 25.17 5.54
C SER A 330 11.33 26.42 6.36
N ILE A 331 11.09 26.40 7.68
CA ILE A 331 11.46 27.49 8.59
C ILE A 331 12.99 27.62 8.70
N HIS A 332 13.72 26.49 8.79
CA HIS A 332 15.18 26.52 8.80
C HIS A 332 15.76 27.00 7.47
N ASN A 333 15.23 26.54 6.34
CA ASN A 333 15.63 27.02 5.01
C ASN A 333 15.38 28.52 4.84
N TYR A 334 14.28 29.03 5.40
CA TYR A 334 14.01 30.48 5.46
C TYR A 334 15.08 31.20 6.30
N HIS A 335 15.38 30.68 7.51
CA HIS A 335 16.40 31.25 8.38
C HIS A 335 17.78 31.28 7.71
N ASP A 336 18.18 30.19 7.06
CA ASP A 336 19.46 30.10 6.35
C ASP A 336 19.55 31.07 5.18
N SER A 337 18.43 31.33 4.50
CA SER A 337 18.36 32.25 3.36
C SER A 337 18.33 33.72 3.78
N TYR A 338 17.69 34.03 4.92
CA TYR A 338 17.39 35.43 5.31
C TYR A 338 17.99 35.84 6.65
N GLY A 339 18.73 34.96 7.34
CA GLY A 339 19.40 35.23 8.61
C GLY A 339 18.48 35.43 9.81
N SER A 340 17.16 35.16 9.66
CA SER A 340 16.20 35.30 10.74
C SER A 340 15.03 34.33 10.59
N PHE A 341 14.42 33.90 11.70
CA PHE A 341 13.18 33.12 11.69
C PHE A 341 11.99 33.94 11.16
N PRO A 342 10.97 33.28 10.56
CA PRO A 342 9.86 33.98 9.91
C PRO A 342 8.78 34.49 10.89
N PHE A 343 8.99 34.45 12.20
CA PHE A 343 7.97 34.72 13.22
C PHE A 343 7.80 36.19 13.62
N GLY A 344 8.68 37.08 13.17
CA GLY A 344 8.68 38.48 13.55
C GLY A 344 8.89 39.41 12.34
N PRO A 345 9.11 40.70 12.61
CA PRO A 345 9.45 41.66 11.57
C PRO A 345 10.66 41.17 10.76
N SER A 346 10.52 41.20 9.44
CA SER A 346 11.54 40.73 8.50
C SER A 346 12.13 41.94 7.77
N GLU A 347 13.44 41.88 7.44
CA GLU A 347 14.09 42.83 6.54
C GLU A 347 13.57 42.75 5.09
N GLN A 348 12.87 41.65 4.78
CA GLN A 348 12.15 41.52 3.52
C GLN A 348 10.94 42.49 3.53
N LYS A 349 10.63 42.99 2.36
CA LYS A 349 9.45 43.86 2.16
C LYS A 349 8.17 43.03 2.17
N ILE A 350 7.99 42.17 3.18
CA ILE A 350 6.76 41.38 3.41
C ILE A 350 6.01 41.99 4.61
N SER A 351 4.72 42.19 4.48
CA SER A 351 3.88 42.73 5.54
C SER A 351 4.00 41.91 6.83
N ASN A 352 4.08 42.59 7.96
CA ASN A 352 4.04 41.93 9.27
C ASN A 352 2.64 41.34 9.58
N ASP A 353 1.62 41.74 8.84
CA ASP A 353 0.27 41.20 8.91
C ASP A 353 0.07 39.94 8.04
N LEU A 354 1.19 39.31 7.62
CA LEU A 354 1.19 38.00 6.97
C LEU A 354 1.92 36.97 7.82
N SER A 355 1.30 35.79 7.91
CA SER A 355 1.79 34.65 8.66
C SER A 355 3.17 34.16 8.23
N TRP A 356 3.91 33.54 9.14
CA TRP A 356 5.12 32.81 8.84
C TRP A 356 4.91 31.73 7.77
N ARG A 357 3.71 31.15 7.71
CA ARG A 357 3.34 30.10 6.74
C ARG A 357 3.40 30.62 5.31
N VAL A 358 2.95 31.87 5.09
CA VAL A 358 3.09 32.53 3.78
C VAL A 358 4.55 32.76 3.43
N ARG A 359 5.38 33.15 4.41
CA ARG A 359 6.80 33.46 4.19
C ARG A 359 7.63 32.24 3.79
N VAL A 360 7.22 31.05 4.22
CA VAL A 360 7.96 29.80 3.93
C VAL A 360 7.47 29.07 2.68
N LEU A 361 6.42 29.52 2.00
CA LEU A 361 5.90 28.91 0.78
C LEU A 361 6.98 28.63 -0.29
N PRO A 362 7.94 29.53 -0.57
CA PRO A 362 9.00 29.26 -1.55
C PRO A 362 9.89 28.05 -1.20
N PHE A 363 9.90 27.61 0.05
CA PHE A 363 10.68 26.48 0.53
C PHE A 363 9.86 25.19 0.66
N LEU A 364 8.61 25.21 0.16
CA LEU A 364 7.64 24.11 0.20
C LEU A 364 7.13 23.71 -1.19
N GLU A 365 7.86 24.11 -2.25
CA GLU A 365 7.44 23.95 -3.65
C GLU A 365 6.15 24.73 -4.02
N GLU A 366 5.74 25.69 -3.18
CA GLU A 366 4.53 26.52 -3.33
C GLU A 366 4.89 27.94 -3.84
N SER A 367 5.91 28.03 -4.70
CA SER A 367 6.38 29.33 -5.23
C SER A 367 5.33 30.04 -6.07
N ASP A 368 4.48 29.31 -6.78
CA ASP A 368 3.43 29.90 -7.61
C ASP A 368 2.39 30.60 -6.73
N LEU A 369 1.93 29.96 -5.68
CA LEU A 369 1.00 30.55 -4.70
C LEU A 369 1.64 31.79 -4.03
N PHE A 370 2.93 31.69 -3.65
CA PHE A 370 3.64 32.83 -3.05
C PHE A 370 3.68 34.03 -3.98
N ASN A 371 3.95 33.82 -5.26
CA ASN A 371 4.06 34.89 -6.27
C ASN A 371 2.70 35.59 -6.55
N GLU A 372 1.59 34.89 -6.33
CA GLU A 372 0.24 35.45 -6.49
C GLU A 372 -0.21 36.29 -5.28
N ILE A 373 0.29 35.99 -4.07
CA ILE A 373 -0.05 36.71 -2.83
C ILE A 373 0.59 38.11 -2.87
N GLN A 374 -0.21 39.12 -2.49
CA GLN A 374 0.27 40.51 -2.38
C GLN A 374 1.03 40.69 -1.06
N THR A 375 2.32 40.36 -1.08
CA THR A 375 3.17 40.29 0.11
C THR A 375 3.36 41.64 0.84
N GLN A 376 3.04 42.76 0.20
CA GLN A 376 3.08 44.09 0.83
C GLN A 376 1.80 44.42 1.61
N GLU A 377 0.76 43.65 1.42
CA GLU A 377 -0.56 43.84 2.06
C GLU A 377 -0.77 42.80 3.16
N GLY A 378 -1.60 43.11 4.15
CA GLY A 378 -2.00 42.18 5.19
C GLY A 378 -2.92 41.06 4.69
N PHE A 379 -3.08 40.01 5.52
CA PHE A 379 -3.93 38.88 5.17
C PHE A 379 -5.42 39.27 4.99
N ASN A 380 -5.88 40.32 5.68
CA ASN A 380 -7.27 40.84 5.60
C ASN A 380 -7.51 41.76 4.38
N SER A 381 -6.50 42.03 3.54
CA SER A 381 -6.71 42.84 2.34
C SER A 381 -7.62 42.12 1.34
N ALA A 382 -8.37 42.91 0.54
CA ALA A 382 -9.22 42.35 -0.51
C ALA A 382 -8.43 41.55 -1.55
N ALA A 383 -7.15 41.87 -1.75
CA ALA A 383 -6.25 41.17 -2.67
C ALA A 383 -5.84 39.80 -2.12
N ASN A 384 -5.66 39.64 -0.81
CA ASN A 384 -5.19 38.40 -0.18
C ASN A 384 -6.32 37.49 0.29
N GLN A 385 -7.52 38.01 0.54
CA GLN A 385 -8.68 37.22 0.96
C GLN A 385 -9.07 36.12 -0.04
N LYS A 386 -8.78 36.29 -1.34
CA LYS A 386 -9.03 35.26 -2.35
C LYS A 386 -8.17 33.99 -2.18
N PHE A 387 -7.07 34.07 -1.42
CA PHE A 387 -6.20 32.94 -1.12
C PHE A 387 -6.49 32.30 0.24
N ALA A 388 -7.44 32.85 1.03
CA ALA A 388 -7.74 32.35 2.35
C ALA A 388 -8.14 30.86 2.38
N GLU A 389 -8.72 30.35 1.28
CA GLU A 389 -9.15 28.95 1.13
C GLU A 389 -8.18 28.11 0.27
N GLN A 390 -6.95 28.56 0.09
CA GLN A 390 -5.90 27.88 -0.69
C GLN A 390 -4.71 27.49 0.20
N MET A 391 -4.98 27.11 1.44
CA MET A 391 -3.93 26.66 2.36
C MET A 391 -3.28 25.37 1.86
N PRO A 392 -1.94 25.31 1.73
CA PRO A 392 -1.23 24.09 1.45
C PRO A 392 -1.48 23.00 2.51
N GLU A 393 -1.61 21.74 2.08
CA GLU A 393 -1.93 20.59 2.94
C GLU A 393 -0.93 20.39 4.08
N ILE A 394 0.29 20.84 3.91
CA ILE A 394 1.33 20.78 4.95
C ILE A 394 0.94 21.50 6.24
N PHE A 395 0.13 22.55 6.16
CA PHE A 395 -0.25 23.36 7.32
C PHE A 395 -1.51 22.88 8.04
N GLY A 396 -2.27 21.94 7.47
CA GLY A 396 -3.48 21.43 8.11
C GLY A 396 -4.11 20.27 7.35
N SER A 397 -4.89 19.44 8.04
CA SER A 397 -5.73 18.40 7.46
C SER A 397 -7.20 18.67 7.78
N GLY A 398 -8.08 18.49 6.80
CA GLY A 398 -9.52 18.62 6.99
C GLY A 398 -10.07 20.06 6.88
N SER A 399 -9.22 21.04 6.56
CA SER A 399 -9.63 22.40 6.24
C SER A 399 -8.63 23.01 5.25
N ASN A 400 -9.11 23.75 4.30
CA ASN A 400 -8.29 24.55 3.37
C ASN A 400 -7.99 25.97 3.88
N LYS A 401 -8.37 26.28 5.11
CA LYS A 401 -8.26 27.61 5.71
C LYS A 401 -7.60 27.62 7.08
N LEU A 402 -7.83 26.61 7.91
CA LEU A 402 -7.36 26.57 9.30
C LEU A 402 -6.16 25.67 9.44
N SER A 403 -4.99 26.26 9.72
CA SER A 403 -3.75 25.55 10.04
C SER A 403 -3.79 24.98 11.45
N ASP A 404 -3.41 23.73 11.59
CA ASP A 404 -3.22 23.08 12.90
C ASP A 404 -1.78 23.21 13.46
N LEU A 405 -0.92 23.98 12.79
CA LEU A 405 0.45 24.26 13.23
C LEU A 405 0.57 25.69 13.74
N ALA A 406 0.81 25.88 15.02
CA ALA A 406 0.97 27.18 15.65
C ALA A 406 2.40 27.40 16.14
N HIS A 407 3.00 28.56 15.84
CA HIS A 407 4.23 28.99 16.50
C HIS A 407 3.88 29.59 17.88
N ILE A 408 4.88 29.61 18.78
CA ILE A 408 4.70 30.23 20.10
C ILE A 408 4.89 31.75 19.98
N ALA A 409 3.84 32.49 20.33
CA ALA A 409 3.86 33.95 20.36
C ALA A 409 4.53 34.42 21.65
N LEU A 410 5.73 34.96 21.55
CA LEU A 410 6.51 35.53 22.64
C LEU A 410 6.46 37.07 22.59
N GLU A 411 6.56 37.74 23.72
CA GLU A 411 6.67 39.20 23.82
C GLU A 411 7.87 39.72 23.00
N GLN A 412 8.99 38.97 23.02
CA GLN A 412 10.16 39.21 22.19
C GLN A 412 10.33 38.03 21.24
N PRO A 413 9.96 38.18 19.96
CA PRO A 413 10.12 37.11 18.98
C PRO A 413 11.59 36.65 18.85
N ILE A 414 11.78 35.32 18.76
CA ILE A 414 13.08 34.72 18.45
C ILE A 414 13.41 35.04 17.00
N LYS A 415 14.54 35.71 16.79
CA LYS A 415 15.02 36.06 15.44
C LYS A 415 16.07 35.10 14.93
N GLN A 416 16.98 34.68 15.78
CA GLN A 416 18.14 33.86 15.43
C GLN A 416 18.34 32.75 16.48
N PHE A 417 19.11 31.73 16.13
CA PHE A 417 19.48 30.65 17.05
C PHE A 417 20.19 31.15 18.31
N GLN A 418 20.93 32.24 18.22
CA GLN A 418 21.64 32.88 19.34
C GLN A 418 20.67 33.46 20.40
N ASP A 419 19.42 33.68 20.02
CA ASP A 419 18.39 34.15 20.96
C ASP A 419 17.90 33.06 21.92
N ILE A 420 18.26 31.80 21.65
CA ILE A 420 17.81 30.62 22.40
C ILE A 420 18.91 30.19 23.35
N THR A 421 18.88 30.69 24.60
CA THR A 421 19.94 30.41 25.56
C THR A 421 19.80 29.09 26.28
N ASP A 422 18.58 28.52 26.35
CA ASP A 422 18.27 27.27 27.03
C ASP A 422 18.51 26.03 26.18
N GLY A 423 18.93 26.27 24.91
CA GLY A 423 19.28 25.26 23.94
C GLY A 423 18.14 24.95 22.96
N THR A 424 18.51 24.82 21.68
CA THR A 424 17.57 24.57 20.59
C THR A 424 16.82 23.24 20.69
N SER A 425 17.41 22.25 21.36
CA SER A 425 16.80 20.94 21.62
C SER A 425 15.83 20.93 22.82
N ASN A 426 15.81 22.01 23.60
CA ASN A 426 14.96 22.17 24.77
C ASN A 426 13.84 23.19 24.55
N THR A 427 13.91 24.00 23.51
CA THR A 427 12.94 25.08 23.24
C THR A 427 12.01 24.69 22.11
N ILE A 428 10.69 24.69 22.39
CA ILE A 428 9.63 24.35 21.44
C ILE A 428 9.39 25.54 20.50
N MET A 429 9.39 25.28 19.20
CA MET A 429 9.14 26.23 18.12
C MET A 429 7.69 26.19 17.65
N LEU A 430 7.17 25.01 17.38
CA LEU A 430 5.81 24.78 16.89
C LEU A 430 5.06 23.81 17.77
N VAL A 431 3.74 24.04 17.88
CA VAL A 431 2.81 23.18 18.59
C VAL A 431 1.63 22.87 17.68
N GLN A 432 1.17 21.62 17.69
CA GLN A 432 -0.09 21.27 17.04
C GLN A 432 -1.27 21.86 17.81
N TYR A 433 -2.14 22.60 17.11
CA TYR A 433 -3.31 23.25 17.66
C TYR A 433 -4.56 22.86 16.89
N LYS A 434 -5.28 21.83 17.33
CA LYS A 434 -6.43 21.26 16.62
C LYS A 434 -7.59 22.21 16.33
N PRO A 435 -7.95 23.21 17.18
CA PRO A 435 -8.93 24.22 16.79
C PRO A 435 -8.54 25.00 15.54
N GLY A 436 -7.21 25.04 15.25
CA GLY A 436 -6.65 25.72 14.09
C GLY A 436 -6.59 27.23 14.22
N LEU A 437 -5.74 27.81 13.39
CA LEU A 437 -5.60 29.27 13.19
C LEU A 437 -5.74 29.56 11.71
N ASP A 438 -6.29 30.71 11.33
CA ASP A 438 -6.26 31.13 9.93
C ASP A 438 -4.82 31.07 9.43
N TRP A 439 -4.59 30.37 8.30
CA TRP A 439 -3.23 30.06 7.88
C TRP A 439 -2.44 31.31 7.46
N MET A 440 -3.14 32.35 7.03
CA MET A 440 -2.52 33.62 6.63
C MET A 440 -2.40 34.62 7.81
N ASP A 441 -3.10 34.39 8.93
CA ASP A 441 -3.03 35.24 10.11
C ASP A 441 -1.65 35.10 10.79
N PRO A 442 -0.94 36.20 11.07
CA PRO A 442 0.36 36.15 11.75
C PRO A 442 0.28 35.75 13.23
N GLN A 443 -0.90 35.65 13.82
CA GLN A 443 -1.06 35.31 15.22
C GLN A 443 -0.50 33.91 15.52
N GLY A 444 0.25 33.85 16.63
CA GLY A 444 0.73 32.61 17.22
C GLY A 444 -0.08 32.19 18.43
N LEU A 445 0.30 31.08 19.02
CA LEU A 445 -0.26 30.59 20.26
C LEU A 445 0.49 31.20 21.47
N THR A 446 -0.20 31.85 22.39
CA THR A 446 0.42 32.36 23.61
C THR A 446 0.92 31.22 24.49
N VAL A 447 1.95 31.47 25.30
CA VAL A 447 2.48 30.48 26.25
C VAL A 447 1.38 29.92 27.15
N ASP A 448 0.52 30.79 27.70
CA ASP A 448 -0.55 30.34 28.60
C ASP A 448 -1.57 29.44 27.87
N LYS A 449 -1.91 29.77 26.63
CA LYS A 449 -2.83 28.95 25.82
C LYS A 449 -2.19 27.60 25.44
N ALA A 450 -0.90 27.56 25.16
CA ALA A 450 -0.19 26.32 24.90
C ALA A 450 -0.13 25.43 26.15
N VAL A 451 0.12 26.02 27.32
CA VAL A 451 0.11 25.29 28.62
C VAL A 451 -1.30 24.79 28.93
N GLU A 452 -2.34 25.59 28.73
CA GLU A 452 -3.74 25.17 28.89
C GLU A 452 -4.06 23.97 27.98
N LEU A 453 -3.64 24.01 26.71
CA LEU A 453 -3.80 22.90 25.77
C LEU A 453 -3.15 21.62 26.28
N PHE A 454 -1.90 21.69 26.72
CA PHE A 454 -1.18 20.54 27.27
C PHE A 454 -1.81 20.01 28.57
N THR A 455 -2.23 20.91 29.45
CA THR A 455 -2.87 20.56 30.73
C THR A 455 -4.22 19.86 30.54
N ASN A 456 -4.95 20.20 29.48
CA ASN A 456 -6.28 19.66 29.19
C ASN A 456 -6.23 18.37 28.33
N LEU A 457 -5.05 17.84 27.99
CA LEU A 457 -4.95 16.54 27.32
C LEU A 457 -5.66 15.46 28.15
N ALA A 458 -6.43 14.60 27.48
CA ALA A 458 -7.01 13.42 28.13
C ALA A 458 -5.93 12.35 28.39
N ASP A 459 -6.24 11.38 29.27
CA ASP A 459 -5.34 10.26 29.52
C ASP A 459 -5.11 9.47 28.22
N GLY A 460 -3.83 9.24 27.91
CA GLY A 460 -3.41 8.58 26.67
C GLY A 460 -3.36 9.49 25.43
N GLU A 461 -3.78 10.75 25.55
CA GLU A 461 -3.57 11.76 24.50
C GLU A 461 -2.17 12.36 24.58
N SER A 462 -1.74 12.94 23.47
CA SER A 462 -0.43 13.58 23.35
C SER A 462 -0.50 14.76 22.39
N LEU A 463 0.41 15.69 22.60
CA LEU A 463 0.60 16.88 21.80
C LEU A 463 1.83 16.71 20.91
N LEU A 464 1.70 17.00 19.62
CA LEU A 464 2.84 17.04 18.71
C LEU A 464 3.50 18.42 18.80
N VAL A 465 4.81 18.41 18.97
CA VAL A 465 5.62 19.63 19.07
C VAL A 465 6.88 19.51 18.21
N ALA A 466 7.37 20.63 17.75
CA ALA A 466 8.67 20.71 17.10
C ALA A 466 9.59 21.67 17.89
N TYR A 467 10.85 21.28 18.02
CA TYR A 467 11.88 22.05 18.67
C TYR A 467 12.70 22.85 17.65
N PHE A 468 13.44 23.87 18.13
CA PHE A 468 14.27 24.68 17.26
C PHE A 468 15.47 23.94 16.65
N ASP A 469 15.85 22.76 17.20
CA ASP A 469 16.86 21.89 16.60
C ASP A 469 16.33 21.04 15.41
N GLY A 470 15.06 21.17 15.06
CA GLY A 470 14.41 20.41 14.00
C GLY A 470 13.77 19.10 14.48
N SER A 471 13.99 18.70 15.72
CA SER A 471 13.38 17.48 16.25
C SER A 471 11.87 17.66 16.46
N VAL A 472 11.12 16.60 16.13
CA VAL A 472 9.66 16.54 16.31
C VAL A 472 9.36 15.44 17.32
N ARG A 473 8.58 15.77 18.35
CA ARG A 473 8.27 14.86 19.45
C ARG A 473 6.78 14.85 19.74
N LYS A 474 6.36 13.74 20.34
CA LYS A 474 5.04 13.54 20.90
C LYS A 474 5.17 13.65 22.42
N LEU A 475 4.49 14.61 23.02
CA LEU A 475 4.54 14.84 24.47
C LEU A 475 3.22 14.43 25.11
N SER A 476 3.32 13.75 26.24
CA SER A 476 2.20 13.31 27.08
C SER A 476 2.40 13.72 28.54
N LYS A 477 1.30 13.81 29.30
CA LYS A 477 1.37 14.18 30.74
C LYS A 477 2.28 13.28 31.58
N PRO A 478 2.35 11.95 31.39
CA PRO A 478 3.26 11.10 32.15
C PRO A 478 4.76 11.38 31.90
N GLU A 479 5.07 11.98 30.73
CA GLU A 479 6.46 12.24 30.29
C GLU A 479 6.95 13.65 30.67
N MET A 480 6.02 14.60 30.86
CA MET A 480 6.34 16.00 31.12
C MET A 480 5.22 16.66 31.95
N THR A 481 5.59 17.43 32.96
CA THR A 481 4.64 18.23 33.72
C THR A 481 4.25 19.52 32.98
N PRO A 482 3.12 20.17 33.32
CA PRO A 482 2.76 21.47 32.74
C PRO A 482 3.80 22.57 33.00
N GLU A 483 4.50 22.52 34.12
CA GLU A 483 5.57 23.47 34.47
C GLU A 483 6.80 23.24 33.58
N GLU A 484 7.22 22.01 33.38
CA GLU A 484 8.31 21.65 32.44
C GLU A 484 7.94 22.01 31.02
N PHE A 485 6.67 21.76 30.59
CA PHE A 485 6.19 22.17 29.27
C PHE A 485 6.23 23.69 29.11
N ARG A 486 5.80 24.46 30.16
CA ARG A 486 5.90 25.93 30.13
C ARG A 486 7.36 26.39 29.97
N SER A 487 8.29 25.78 30.69
CA SER A 487 9.71 26.07 30.55
C SER A 487 10.22 25.82 29.16
N ALA A 488 9.83 24.69 28.54
CA ALA A 488 10.20 24.36 27.15
C ALA A 488 9.62 25.30 26.09
N LEU A 489 8.62 26.12 26.42
CA LEU A 489 8.09 27.16 25.51
C LEU A 489 8.89 28.48 25.59
N LEU A 490 9.74 28.65 26.60
CA LEU A 490 10.49 29.88 26.86
C LEU A 490 11.96 29.70 26.46
N PRO A 491 12.53 30.57 25.62
CA PRO A 491 13.90 30.40 25.13
C PRO A 491 15.00 30.87 26.08
N ARG A 492 14.63 31.49 27.22
CA ARG A 492 15.56 32.25 28.12
C ARG A 492 15.11 32.20 29.58
N ASP A 493 14.58 31.11 30.07
CA ASP A 493 14.15 30.98 31.46
C ASP A 493 15.25 30.39 32.37
N GLY A 494 16.38 29.96 31.81
CA GLY A 494 17.58 29.48 32.51
C GLY A 494 17.43 28.07 33.09
N LYS A 495 16.50 27.25 32.54
CA LYS A 495 16.25 25.89 33.00
C LYS A 495 16.60 24.84 31.94
#